data_fe3b5ac9c4481e722f24006f1950e881
#
_entry.id   fe3b5ac9c4481e722f24006f1950e881
#
_cell.length_a   1.000
_cell.length_b   1.000
_cell.length_c   1.000
_cell.angle_alpha   90.00
_cell.angle_beta   90.00
_cell.angle_gamma   90.00
#
_symmetry.space_group_name_H-M   'P 1'
#
loop_
_entity.id
_entity.type
_entity.pdbx_description
1 polymer ?
#
loop_
_entity_poly.entity_id
_entity_poly.type
_entity_poly.pdbx_seq_one_letter_code
_entity_poly.pdbx_strand_id
1 'polypeptide(L)'
;MKLEEKNILFRGEKISYTDVGKGRVIVLLHGFLGAKEIWETTQAALSKHFRIITIDLPGHGKSSCYGYSHRMELLAKSVKTLMDSLKLKKYILVGHSMGGYATLAFAELFPDNLKGICLFHSTCYADSEEKKCDRTRAIKLVKADAKVYTKNTIKNLFAPSNLVKNKAEVSFAQKIALKTSKRGIVNSLEGMKDRPNRDIVMNFAEYPIMMIIGRYDPVLPMQILLNQSEIIQSKYILLLDKDGHMGFLENPNACIKHLKRFFRASLKPQRKPMNIFANEM
;
A
#
# COMPACT_ATOMS: atom_id res chain seq x y z
N MET A 1 12.97 7.97 -18.16
CA MET A 1 14.24 7.98 -17.35
C MET A 1 14.31 6.65 -16.61
N LYS A 2 15.33 5.82 -16.87
CA LYS A 2 15.48 4.56 -16.14
C LYS A 2 15.76 4.88 -14.67
N LEU A 3 14.88 4.51 -13.75
CA LEU A 3 15.03 4.77 -12.33
C LEU A 3 16.22 3.98 -11.79
N GLU A 4 17.12 4.64 -11.05
CA GLU A 4 18.23 3.97 -10.40
C GLU A 4 17.71 3.03 -9.31
N GLU A 5 18.02 1.76 -9.44
CA GLU A 5 17.67 0.74 -8.47
C GLU A 5 18.73 0.67 -7.38
N LYS A 6 18.28 0.67 -6.13
CA LYS A 6 19.11 0.59 -4.92
C LYS A 6 18.70 -0.60 -4.08
N ASN A 7 19.58 -1.05 -3.22
CA ASN A 7 19.34 -2.19 -2.36
C ASN A 7 19.86 -1.92 -0.95
N ILE A 8 19.19 -2.52 0.03
CA ILE A 8 19.67 -2.67 1.41
C ILE A 8 19.59 -4.13 1.83
N LEU A 9 20.20 -4.46 2.96
CA LEU A 9 20.02 -5.76 3.60
C LEU A 9 19.00 -5.65 4.73
N PHE A 10 18.04 -6.56 4.74
CA PHE A 10 17.11 -6.81 5.83
C PHE A 10 17.25 -8.27 6.24
N ARG A 11 17.64 -8.52 7.49
CA ARG A 11 17.93 -9.88 7.99
C ARG A 11 18.90 -10.69 7.11
N GLY A 12 19.94 -10.02 6.61
CA GLY A 12 20.93 -10.63 5.72
C GLY A 12 20.54 -10.79 4.26
N GLU A 13 19.29 -10.44 3.89
CA GLU A 13 18.72 -10.64 2.56
C GLU A 13 18.37 -9.31 1.90
N LYS A 14 18.34 -9.31 0.56
CA LYS A 14 18.16 -8.11 -0.25
C LYS A 14 16.74 -7.56 -0.19
N ILE A 15 16.61 -6.26 0.01
CA ILE A 15 15.42 -5.43 -0.26
C ILE A 15 15.76 -4.39 -1.32
N SER A 16 15.01 -4.38 -2.41
CA SER A 16 15.18 -3.47 -3.55
C SER A 16 14.23 -2.28 -3.46
N TYR A 17 14.73 -1.09 -3.81
CA TYR A 17 13.94 0.14 -3.77
C TYR A 17 14.41 1.15 -4.83
N THR A 18 13.61 2.20 -5.04
CA THR A 18 14.03 3.42 -5.73
C THR A 18 13.85 4.63 -4.83
N ASP A 19 14.62 5.68 -5.04
CA ASP A 19 14.61 6.91 -4.25
C ASP A 19 14.82 8.09 -5.19
N VAL A 20 13.77 8.87 -5.43
CA VAL A 20 13.72 9.91 -6.47
C VAL A 20 13.10 11.19 -5.94
N GLY A 21 13.61 12.33 -6.38
CA GLY A 21 13.15 13.65 -5.94
C GLY A 21 13.85 14.11 -4.67
N LYS A 22 13.38 15.23 -4.12
CA LYS A 22 13.96 15.87 -2.94
C LYS A 22 12.86 16.40 -2.01
N GLY A 23 13.23 16.70 -0.77
CA GLY A 23 12.34 17.32 0.21
C GLY A 23 11.61 16.30 1.09
N ARG A 24 10.33 16.52 1.34
CA ARG A 24 9.52 15.70 2.26
C ARG A 24 9.29 14.31 1.71
N VAL A 25 9.40 13.31 2.58
CA VAL A 25 9.47 11.90 2.19
C VAL A 25 8.09 11.27 2.14
N ILE A 26 7.80 10.61 1.02
CA ILE A 26 6.63 9.79 0.78
C ILE A 26 7.11 8.40 0.38
N VAL A 27 6.59 7.37 1.01
CA VAL A 27 6.91 5.97 0.73
C VAL A 27 5.69 5.28 0.12
N LEU A 28 5.85 4.64 -1.03
CA LEU A 28 4.79 3.95 -1.74
C LEU A 28 5.00 2.44 -1.63
N LEU A 29 4.02 1.75 -1.05
CA LEU A 29 4.00 0.30 -0.85
C LEU A 29 3.00 -0.34 -1.82
N HIS A 30 3.47 -1.26 -2.65
CA HIS A 30 2.63 -1.96 -3.63
C HIS A 30 1.75 -3.03 -2.97
N GLY A 31 0.72 -3.48 -3.68
CA GLY A 31 -0.16 -4.57 -3.29
C GLY A 31 0.39 -5.95 -3.62
N PHE A 32 -0.40 -6.98 -3.30
CA PHE A 32 -0.13 -8.36 -3.66
C PHE A 32 0.09 -8.50 -5.18
N LEU A 33 1.08 -9.27 -5.59
CA LEU A 33 1.54 -9.44 -6.98
C LEU A 33 2.08 -8.14 -7.64
N GLY A 34 2.22 -7.06 -6.89
CA GLY A 34 2.86 -5.84 -7.35
C GLY A 34 4.38 -5.85 -7.19
N ALA A 35 5.01 -4.76 -7.60
CA ALA A 35 6.41 -4.42 -7.31
C ALA A 35 6.55 -2.90 -7.35
N LYS A 36 7.72 -2.36 -7.01
CA LYS A 36 7.98 -0.91 -7.02
C LYS A 36 7.66 -0.25 -8.36
N GLU A 37 7.84 -0.98 -9.47
CA GLU A 37 7.57 -0.49 -10.82
C GLU A 37 6.09 -0.14 -11.06
N ILE A 38 5.16 -0.71 -10.28
CA ILE A 38 3.71 -0.41 -10.42
C ILE A 38 3.40 1.06 -10.17
N TRP A 39 4.27 1.75 -9.44
CA TRP A 39 4.16 3.17 -9.09
C TRP A 39 4.83 4.13 -10.06
N GLU A 40 5.37 3.66 -11.20
CA GLU A 40 6.24 4.43 -12.09
C GLU A 40 5.62 5.76 -12.51
N THR A 41 4.37 5.77 -12.98
CA THR A 41 3.63 7.00 -13.35
C THR A 41 3.42 7.92 -12.15
N THR A 42 2.99 7.37 -11.02
CA THR A 42 2.74 8.11 -9.79
C THR A 42 4.04 8.70 -9.23
N GLN A 43 5.11 7.90 -9.19
CA GLN A 43 6.43 8.32 -8.75
C GLN A 43 6.98 9.47 -9.61
N ALA A 44 6.91 9.35 -10.94
CA ALA A 44 7.38 10.39 -11.85
C ALA A 44 6.66 11.73 -11.66
N ALA A 45 5.35 11.71 -11.42
CA ALA A 45 4.56 12.91 -11.21
C ALA A 45 4.77 13.54 -9.83
N LEU A 46 4.96 12.73 -8.78
CA LEU A 46 5.11 13.19 -7.40
C LEU A 46 6.55 13.61 -7.06
N SER A 47 7.55 12.99 -7.68
CA SER A 47 8.98 13.29 -7.43
C SER A 47 9.40 14.71 -7.83
N LYS A 48 8.59 15.39 -8.63
CA LYS A 48 8.76 16.83 -8.93
C LYS A 48 8.57 17.72 -7.70
N HIS A 49 7.92 17.23 -6.64
CA HIS A 49 7.54 18.02 -5.46
C HIS A 49 7.93 17.39 -4.12
N PHE A 50 8.23 16.08 -4.12
CA PHE A 50 8.51 15.29 -2.92
C PHE A 50 9.67 14.32 -3.19
N ARG A 51 10.31 13.84 -2.14
CA ARG A 51 11.20 12.69 -2.22
C ARG A 51 10.35 11.43 -2.14
N ILE A 52 10.30 10.65 -3.21
CA ILE A 52 9.47 9.46 -3.35
C ILE A 52 10.34 8.22 -3.28
N ILE A 53 10.02 7.35 -2.33
CA ILE A 53 10.65 6.04 -2.18
C ILE A 53 9.61 4.98 -2.53
N THR A 54 9.95 4.09 -3.46
CA THR A 54 9.17 2.89 -3.75
C THR A 54 9.99 1.67 -3.41
N ILE A 55 9.37 0.66 -2.81
CA ILE A 55 10.05 -0.53 -2.31
C ILE A 55 9.41 -1.78 -2.90
N ASP A 56 10.23 -2.76 -3.26
CA ASP A 56 9.76 -4.14 -3.45
C ASP A 56 9.61 -4.79 -2.07
N LEU A 57 8.38 -5.05 -1.67
CA LEU A 57 8.11 -5.75 -0.41
C LEU A 57 8.68 -7.18 -0.46
N PRO A 58 9.04 -7.78 0.68
CA PRO A 58 9.52 -9.17 0.75
C PRO A 58 8.76 -10.14 -0.16
N GLY A 59 9.50 -10.89 -0.97
CA GLY A 59 8.98 -11.88 -1.92
C GLY A 59 8.43 -11.33 -3.23
N HIS A 60 8.53 -10.02 -3.48
CA HIS A 60 8.07 -9.37 -4.70
C HIS A 60 9.21 -8.64 -5.42
N GLY A 61 9.01 -8.41 -6.71
CA GLY A 61 9.98 -7.72 -7.55
C GLY A 61 11.37 -8.31 -7.45
N LYS A 62 12.35 -7.52 -7.01
CA LYS A 62 13.74 -7.94 -6.84
C LYS A 62 14.15 -8.13 -5.37
N SER A 63 13.21 -8.05 -4.44
CA SER A 63 13.43 -8.33 -3.03
C SER A 63 13.37 -9.82 -2.72
N SER A 64 14.21 -10.26 -1.80
CA SER A 64 14.28 -11.65 -1.37
C SER A 64 13.01 -12.13 -0.69
N CYS A 65 12.81 -13.44 -0.69
CA CYS A 65 11.68 -14.11 -0.06
C CYS A 65 12.08 -14.68 1.29
N TYR A 66 11.35 -14.34 2.35
CA TYR A 66 11.67 -14.69 3.74
C TYR A 66 10.77 -15.78 4.29
N GLY A 67 11.33 -16.75 4.99
CA GLY A 67 10.59 -17.77 5.74
C GLY A 67 9.47 -18.45 4.93
N TYR A 68 8.35 -18.74 5.61
CA TYR A 68 7.17 -19.42 5.06
C TYR A 68 5.90 -18.55 5.03
N SER A 69 5.92 -17.39 5.69
CA SER A 69 4.81 -16.43 5.73
C SER A 69 5.35 -15.02 5.74
N HIS A 70 4.82 -14.16 4.86
CA HIS A 70 5.13 -12.74 4.85
C HIS A 70 4.06 -11.98 5.66
N ARG A 71 4.09 -12.14 6.99
CA ARG A 71 3.21 -11.39 7.89
C ARG A 71 3.38 -9.90 7.70
N MET A 72 2.31 -9.13 7.95
CA MET A 72 2.32 -7.70 7.72
C MET A 72 3.35 -6.96 8.59
N GLU A 73 3.65 -7.49 9.77
CA GLU A 73 4.72 -6.99 10.66
C GLU A 73 6.13 -7.20 10.06
N LEU A 74 6.35 -8.29 9.33
CA LEU A 74 7.60 -8.51 8.58
C LEU A 74 7.77 -7.46 7.49
N LEU A 75 6.69 -7.19 6.73
CA LEU A 75 6.69 -6.16 5.69
C LEU A 75 6.94 -4.78 6.31
N ALA A 76 6.26 -4.45 7.40
CA ALA A 76 6.46 -3.19 8.13
C ALA A 76 7.90 -3.01 8.62
N LYS A 77 8.50 -4.06 9.21
CA LYS A 77 9.89 -4.04 9.68
C LYS A 77 10.89 -3.87 8.52
N SER A 78 10.64 -4.45 7.35
CA SER A 78 11.48 -4.23 6.17
C SER A 78 11.46 -2.77 5.70
N VAL A 79 10.27 -2.14 5.72
CA VAL A 79 10.13 -0.70 5.44
C VAL A 79 10.88 0.12 6.48
N LYS A 80 10.73 -0.19 7.78
CA LYS A 80 11.45 0.52 8.86
C LYS A 80 12.96 0.44 8.69
N THR A 81 13.49 -0.76 8.40
CA THR A 81 14.93 -0.94 8.14
C THR A 81 15.43 -0.08 6.99
N LEU A 82 14.64 0.01 5.90
CA LEU A 82 15.00 0.90 4.78
C LEU A 82 15.00 2.37 5.23
N MET A 83 13.98 2.83 5.95
CA MET A 83 13.92 4.22 6.41
C MET A 83 15.07 4.56 7.36
N ASP A 84 15.44 3.64 8.24
CA ASP A 84 16.57 3.82 9.17
C ASP A 84 17.91 3.87 8.43
N SER A 85 18.12 3.02 7.43
CA SER A 85 19.34 3.03 6.61
C SER A 85 19.51 4.34 5.84
N LEU A 86 18.39 4.99 5.47
CA LEU A 86 18.37 6.31 4.83
C LEU A 86 18.34 7.47 5.84
N LYS A 87 18.41 7.17 7.15
CA LYS A 87 18.36 8.15 8.27
C LYS A 87 17.09 9.03 8.24
N LEU A 88 15.96 8.46 7.81
CA LEU A 88 14.68 9.15 7.69
C LEU A 88 13.83 8.91 8.94
N LYS A 89 13.41 10.00 9.59
CA LYS A 89 12.66 9.94 10.87
C LYS A 89 11.16 10.17 10.71
N LYS A 90 10.73 10.96 9.73
CA LYS A 90 9.32 11.35 9.55
C LYS A 90 8.92 11.30 8.06
N TYR A 91 7.86 10.56 7.74
CA TYR A 91 7.38 10.34 6.38
C TYR A 91 5.88 10.04 6.34
N ILE A 92 5.32 10.05 5.14
CA ILE A 92 3.97 9.56 4.87
C ILE A 92 4.10 8.19 4.19
N LEU A 93 3.28 7.21 4.61
CA LEU A 93 3.14 5.93 3.93
C LEU A 93 1.87 5.93 3.06
N VAL A 94 1.99 5.45 1.84
CA VAL A 94 0.88 5.15 0.94
C VAL A 94 0.93 3.66 0.64
N GLY A 95 -0.06 2.92 1.09
CA GLY A 95 -0.11 1.48 0.89
C GLY A 95 -1.30 1.06 0.04
N HIS A 96 -1.03 0.42 -1.10
CA HIS A 96 -2.07 -0.18 -1.94
C HIS A 96 -2.38 -1.59 -1.48
N SER A 97 -3.65 -1.91 -1.23
CA SER A 97 -4.13 -3.26 -0.91
C SER A 97 -3.30 -3.94 0.21
N MET A 98 -2.56 -5.01 -0.06
CA MET A 98 -1.61 -5.63 0.88
C MET A 98 -0.59 -4.62 1.44
N GLY A 99 -0.13 -3.66 0.62
CA GLY A 99 0.73 -2.56 1.09
C GLY A 99 0.05 -1.69 2.13
N GLY A 100 -1.28 -1.54 2.07
CA GLY A 100 -2.07 -0.87 3.10
C GLY A 100 -2.13 -1.67 4.41
N TYR A 101 -2.23 -3.01 4.34
CA TYR A 101 -2.11 -3.85 5.53
C TYR A 101 -0.73 -3.72 6.19
N ALA A 102 0.33 -3.66 5.37
CA ALA A 102 1.69 -3.41 5.85
C ALA A 102 1.83 -1.98 6.44
N THR A 103 1.14 -0.99 5.85
CA THR A 103 1.09 0.38 6.38
C THR A 103 0.45 0.44 7.75
N LEU A 104 -0.65 -0.28 7.97
CA LEU A 104 -1.30 -0.35 9.28
C LEU A 104 -0.46 -1.10 10.32
N ALA A 105 0.21 -2.19 9.93
CA ALA A 105 1.17 -2.86 10.80
C ALA A 105 2.37 -1.95 11.14
N PHE A 106 2.81 -1.12 10.19
CA PHE A 106 3.83 -0.12 10.43
C PHE A 106 3.34 0.96 11.42
N ALA A 107 2.13 1.42 11.23
CA ALA A 107 1.50 2.44 12.09
C ALA A 107 1.34 1.97 13.54
N GLU A 108 1.02 0.70 13.74
CA GLU A 108 0.96 0.05 15.06
C GLU A 108 2.34 -0.04 15.72
N LEU A 109 3.37 -0.44 14.97
CA LEU A 109 4.71 -0.69 15.52
C LEU A 109 5.57 0.59 15.65
N PHE A 110 5.36 1.57 14.79
CA PHE A 110 6.23 2.75 14.65
C PHE A 110 5.44 4.05 14.41
N PRO A 111 4.44 4.37 15.25
CA PRO A 111 3.54 5.53 15.05
C PRO A 111 4.31 6.86 14.98
N ASP A 112 5.36 7.00 15.79
CA ASP A 112 6.17 8.23 15.85
C ASP A 112 6.87 8.58 14.54
N ASN A 113 7.02 7.64 13.62
CA ASN A 113 7.65 7.92 12.33
C ASN A 113 6.69 8.50 11.30
N LEU A 114 5.39 8.55 11.60
CA LEU A 114 4.38 8.92 10.62
C LEU A 114 3.97 10.40 10.72
N LYS A 115 3.71 10.98 9.56
CA LYS A 115 3.07 12.29 9.35
C LYS A 115 1.70 12.15 8.68
N GLY A 116 1.34 10.95 8.28
CA GLY A 116 0.09 10.59 7.63
C GLY A 116 0.20 9.21 7.01
N ILE A 117 -0.93 8.58 6.77
CA ILE A 117 -1.02 7.33 6.00
C ILE A 117 -2.09 7.46 4.93
N CYS A 118 -1.92 6.74 3.82
CA CYS A 118 -2.94 6.57 2.82
C CYS A 118 -3.22 5.08 2.60
N LEU A 119 -4.45 4.69 2.85
CA LEU A 119 -4.97 3.37 2.50
C LEU A 119 -5.56 3.44 1.10
N PHE A 120 -4.83 2.94 0.14
CA PHE A 120 -5.21 2.93 -1.26
C PHE A 120 -5.85 1.58 -1.59
N HIS A 121 -7.18 1.53 -1.76
CA HIS A 121 -7.95 0.28 -1.91
C HIS A 121 -7.55 -0.76 -0.86
N SER A 122 -7.64 -0.40 0.41
CA SER A 122 -7.21 -1.25 1.52
C SER A 122 -8.12 -1.11 2.73
N THR A 123 -8.06 -2.09 3.63
CA THR A 123 -8.90 -2.16 4.82
C THR A 123 -8.07 -2.41 6.09
N CYS A 124 -8.59 -1.96 7.23
CA CYS A 124 -8.02 -2.28 8.55
C CYS A 124 -8.50 -3.63 9.10
N TYR A 125 -9.55 -4.21 8.53
CA TYR A 125 -10.15 -5.43 9.04
C TYR A 125 -9.34 -6.67 8.69
N ALA A 126 -9.36 -7.65 9.61
CA ALA A 126 -8.89 -9.01 9.36
C ALA A 126 -9.69 -9.66 8.22
N ASP A 127 -9.15 -10.73 7.63
CA ASP A 127 -9.94 -11.58 6.74
C ASP A 127 -11.06 -12.29 7.51
N SER A 128 -12.26 -12.31 6.94
CA SER A 128 -13.34 -13.21 7.40
C SER A 128 -12.93 -14.67 7.20
N GLU A 129 -13.61 -15.61 7.86
CA GLU A 129 -13.33 -17.04 7.68
C GLU A 129 -13.51 -17.47 6.23
N GLU A 130 -14.52 -16.94 5.53
CA GLU A 130 -14.71 -17.17 4.10
C GLU A 130 -13.48 -16.69 3.29
N LYS A 131 -12.99 -15.49 3.56
CA LYS A 131 -11.82 -14.93 2.88
C LYS A 131 -10.54 -15.72 3.18
N LYS A 132 -10.38 -16.24 4.39
CA LYS A 132 -9.29 -17.15 4.74
C LYS A 132 -9.35 -18.46 3.94
N CYS A 133 -10.57 -19.01 3.76
CA CYS A 133 -10.80 -20.17 2.90
C CYS A 133 -10.44 -19.86 1.44
N ASP A 134 -10.81 -18.69 0.93
CA ASP A 134 -10.45 -18.24 -0.42
C ASP A 134 -8.93 -18.16 -0.60
N ARG A 135 -8.19 -17.62 0.39
CA ARG A 135 -6.73 -17.61 0.33
C ARG A 135 -6.13 -19.01 0.32
N THR A 136 -6.71 -19.91 1.10
CA THR A 136 -6.27 -21.31 1.10
C THR A 136 -6.52 -21.99 -0.26
N ARG A 137 -7.66 -21.72 -0.90
CA ARG A 137 -7.94 -22.17 -2.28
C ARG A 137 -6.96 -21.55 -3.27
N ALA A 138 -6.70 -20.24 -3.14
CA ALA A 138 -5.72 -19.53 -3.96
C ALA A 138 -4.32 -20.16 -3.88
N ILE A 139 -3.87 -20.54 -2.68
CA ILE A 139 -2.58 -21.23 -2.49
C ILE A 139 -2.54 -22.56 -3.26
N LYS A 140 -3.63 -23.33 -3.26
CA LYS A 140 -3.72 -24.58 -4.05
C LYS A 140 -3.62 -24.30 -5.54
N LEU A 141 -4.34 -23.28 -6.04
CA LEU A 141 -4.27 -22.86 -7.45
C LEU A 141 -2.87 -22.39 -7.85
N VAL A 142 -2.19 -21.59 -7.00
CA VAL A 142 -0.80 -21.16 -7.22
C VAL A 142 0.16 -22.34 -7.29
N LYS A 143 -0.04 -23.35 -6.43
CA LYS A 143 0.78 -24.57 -6.46
C LYS A 143 0.59 -25.35 -7.75
N ALA A 144 -0.62 -25.39 -8.30
CA ALA A 144 -0.94 -26.04 -9.58
C ALA A 144 -0.38 -25.23 -10.77
N ASP A 145 -0.81 -23.99 -10.94
CA ASP A 145 -0.33 -23.09 -12.03
C ASP A 145 -0.28 -21.62 -11.55
N ALA A 146 0.91 -21.20 -11.12
CA ALA A 146 1.12 -19.83 -10.68
C ALA A 146 0.94 -18.80 -11.80
N LYS A 147 1.22 -19.14 -13.07
CA LYS A 147 1.13 -18.18 -14.18
C LYS A 147 -0.32 -17.88 -14.54
N VAL A 148 -1.14 -18.92 -14.66
CA VAL A 148 -2.58 -18.77 -14.93
C VAL A 148 -3.25 -18.03 -13.77
N TYR A 149 -3.00 -18.44 -12.52
CA TYR A 149 -3.51 -17.75 -11.34
C TYR A 149 -3.16 -16.26 -11.36
N THR A 150 -1.89 -15.92 -11.57
CA THR A 150 -1.40 -14.54 -11.55
C THR A 150 -2.07 -13.68 -12.61
N LYS A 151 -2.13 -14.16 -13.88
CA LYS A 151 -2.76 -13.42 -14.97
C LYS A 151 -4.23 -13.12 -14.72
N ASN A 152 -4.98 -14.12 -14.25
CA ASN A 152 -6.40 -13.97 -13.96
C ASN A 152 -6.63 -13.05 -12.76
N THR A 153 -5.85 -13.20 -11.69
CA THR A 153 -5.94 -12.33 -10.52
C THR A 153 -5.76 -10.87 -10.91
N ILE A 154 -4.69 -10.53 -11.64
CA ILE A 154 -4.43 -9.14 -12.04
C ILE A 154 -5.54 -8.57 -12.92
N LYS A 155 -6.02 -9.33 -13.92
CA LYS A 155 -7.12 -8.88 -14.78
C LYS A 155 -8.37 -8.55 -13.97
N ASN A 156 -8.67 -9.37 -12.98
CA ASN A 156 -9.87 -9.24 -12.15
C ASN A 156 -9.76 -8.12 -11.09
N LEU A 157 -8.63 -7.40 -10.97
CA LEU A 157 -8.51 -6.23 -10.10
C LEU A 157 -9.06 -4.95 -10.72
N PHE A 158 -9.16 -4.89 -12.05
CA PHE A 158 -9.70 -3.73 -12.77
C PHE A 158 -11.22 -3.75 -12.79
N ALA A 159 -11.85 -2.59 -12.83
CA ALA A 159 -13.29 -2.52 -13.06
C ALA A 159 -13.64 -3.18 -14.41
N PRO A 160 -14.66 -4.07 -14.47
CA PRO A 160 -14.99 -4.78 -15.70
C PRO A 160 -15.23 -3.85 -16.91
N SER A 161 -15.89 -2.70 -16.69
CA SER A 161 -16.13 -1.67 -17.70
C SER A 161 -14.84 -1.01 -18.24
N ASN A 162 -13.75 -1.07 -17.49
CA ASN A 162 -12.48 -0.41 -17.82
C ASN A 162 -11.48 -1.35 -18.53
N LEU A 163 -11.74 -2.64 -18.63
CA LEU A 163 -10.78 -3.63 -19.16
C LEU A 163 -10.34 -3.34 -20.60
N VAL A 164 -11.26 -2.88 -21.44
CA VAL A 164 -10.95 -2.55 -22.85
C VAL A 164 -10.10 -1.28 -22.91
N LYS A 165 -10.53 -0.24 -22.18
CA LYS A 165 -9.83 1.06 -22.10
C LYS A 165 -8.43 0.92 -21.53
N ASN A 166 -8.25 0.11 -20.49
CA ASN A 166 -7.00 -0.05 -19.75
C ASN A 166 -6.24 -1.33 -20.14
N LYS A 167 -6.37 -1.78 -21.38
CA LYS A 167 -5.68 -3.00 -21.86
C LYS A 167 -4.16 -2.93 -21.71
N ALA A 168 -3.57 -1.76 -21.90
CA ALA A 168 -2.13 -1.53 -21.73
C ALA A 168 -1.73 -1.63 -20.25
N GLU A 169 -2.49 -1.03 -19.34
CA GLU A 169 -2.29 -1.04 -17.90
C GLU A 169 -2.46 -2.45 -17.32
N VAL A 170 -3.45 -3.19 -17.78
CA VAL A 170 -3.64 -4.61 -17.42
C VAL A 170 -2.41 -5.43 -17.84
N SER A 171 -1.95 -5.27 -19.08
CA SER A 171 -0.75 -5.96 -19.58
C SER A 171 0.50 -5.58 -18.80
N PHE A 172 0.66 -4.29 -18.48
CA PHE A 172 1.76 -3.79 -17.66
C PHE A 172 1.75 -4.42 -16.26
N ALA A 173 0.62 -4.41 -15.57
CA ALA A 173 0.47 -5.01 -14.25
C ALA A 173 0.71 -6.54 -14.28
N GLN A 174 0.22 -7.24 -15.30
CA GLN A 174 0.48 -8.67 -15.49
C GLN A 174 1.97 -8.98 -15.70
N LYS A 175 2.69 -8.15 -16.48
CA LYS A 175 4.15 -8.32 -16.69
C LYS A 175 4.93 -8.18 -15.38
N ILE A 176 4.52 -7.26 -14.52
CA ILE A 176 5.11 -7.11 -13.18
C ILE A 176 4.79 -8.33 -12.33
N ALA A 177 3.53 -8.70 -12.23
CA ALA A 177 3.04 -9.77 -11.37
C ALA A 177 3.68 -11.13 -11.69
N LEU A 178 3.90 -11.43 -12.97
CA LEU A 178 4.52 -12.67 -13.44
C LEU A 178 6.00 -12.83 -13.02
N LYS A 179 6.64 -11.77 -12.54
CA LYS A 179 8.00 -11.84 -11.98
C LYS A 179 8.01 -12.35 -10.53
N THR A 180 6.85 -12.34 -9.85
CA THR A 180 6.75 -12.83 -8.47
C THR A 180 6.88 -14.34 -8.43
N SER A 181 7.80 -14.85 -7.61
CA SER A 181 8.03 -16.29 -7.49
C SER A 181 6.84 -16.99 -6.85
N LYS A 182 6.63 -18.28 -7.18
CA LYS A 182 5.60 -19.12 -6.54
C LYS A 182 5.68 -19.06 -5.02
N ARG A 183 6.89 -19.11 -4.44
CA ARG A 183 7.13 -18.98 -3.00
C ARG A 183 6.69 -17.61 -2.47
N GLY A 184 7.03 -16.51 -3.17
CA GLY A 184 6.61 -15.16 -2.79
C GLY A 184 5.10 -15.01 -2.77
N ILE A 185 4.40 -15.57 -3.77
CA ILE A 185 2.94 -15.55 -3.83
C ILE A 185 2.32 -16.30 -2.64
N VAL A 186 2.76 -17.55 -2.38
CA VAL A 186 2.24 -18.39 -1.29
C VAL A 186 2.49 -17.73 0.07
N ASN A 187 3.72 -17.27 0.32
CA ASN A 187 4.06 -16.64 1.59
C ASN A 187 3.25 -15.36 1.86
N SER A 188 2.93 -14.60 0.81
CA SER A 188 2.12 -13.39 0.94
C SER A 188 0.65 -13.72 1.20
N LEU A 189 0.11 -14.76 0.57
CA LEU A 189 -1.25 -15.25 0.84
C LEU A 189 -1.39 -15.72 2.29
N GLU A 190 -0.40 -16.47 2.81
CA GLU A 190 -0.38 -16.89 4.22
C GLU A 190 -0.29 -15.67 5.15
N GLY A 191 0.59 -14.70 4.87
CA GLY A 191 0.73 -13.51 5.71
C GLY A 191 -0.51 -12.62 5.71
N MET A 192 -1.23 -12.52 4.59
CA MET A 192 -2.51 -11.78 4.52
C MET A 192 -3.62 -12.51 5.29
N LYS A 193 -3.68 -13.84 5.20
CA LYS A 193 -4.66 -14.68 5.91
C LYS A 193 -4.57 -14.50 7.43
N ASP A 194 -3.34 -14.39 7.95
CA ASP A 194 -3.08 -14.34 9.39
C ASP A 194 -3.11 -12.92 9.98
N ARG A 195 -3.41 -11.88 9.17
CA ARG A 195 -3.38 -10.50 9.66
C ARG A 195 -4.49 -10.25 10.69
N PRO A 196 -4.18 -9.60 11.82
CA PRO A 196 -5.19 -9.19 12.79
C PRO A 196 -5.99 -7.97 12.30
N ASN A 197 -7.09 -7.68 12.99
CA ASN A 197 -7.81 -6.42 12.87
C ASN A 197 -6.95 -5.26 13.41
N ARG A 198 -6.98 -4.12 12.73
CA ARG A 198 -6.21 -2.91 13.10
C ARG A 198 -7.06 -1.63 13.06
N ASP A 199 -8.35 -1.74 13.33
CA ASP A 199 -9.26 -0.59 13.45
C ASP A 199 -8.82 0.37 14.56
N ILE A 200 -8.25 -0.15 15.64
CA ILE A 200 -7.68 0.64 16.72
C ILE A 200 -6.62 1.65 16.22
N VAL A 201 -5.80 1.24 15.24
CA VAL A 201 -4.79 2.13 14.63
C VAL A 201 -5.45 3.31 13.92
N MET A 202 -6.57 3.07 13.23
CA MET A 202 -7.29 4.13 12.52
C MET A 202 -8.03 5.06 13.47
N ASN A 203 -8.58 4.53 14.54
CA ASN A 203 -9.35 5.28 15.53
C ASN A 203 -8.47 6.22 16.36
N PHE A 204 -7.26 5.79 16.72
CA PHE A 204 -6.36 6.53 17.61
C PHE A 204 -5.17 7.20 16.90
N ALA A 205 -5.16 7.25 15.57
CA ALA A 205 -4.09 7.90 14.83
C ALA A 205 -4.08 9.42 15.08
N GLU A 206 -2.96 9.94 15.57
CA GLU A 206 -2.73 11.38 15.79
C GLU A 206 -2.34 12.13 14.49
N TYR A 207 -2.29 11.46 13.36
CA TYR A 207 -1.96 11.99 12.05
C TYR A 207 -3.11 11.76 11.06
N PRO A 208 -3.22 12.57 10.00
CA PRO A 208 -4.30 12.43 9.04
C PRO A 208 -4.21 11.11 8.25
N ILE A 209 -5.37 10.52 8.00
CA ILE A 209 -5.53 9.31 7.21
C ILE A 209 -6.29 9.63 5.92
N MET A 210 -5.74 9.20 4.78
CA MET A 210 -6.44 9.22 3.51
C MET A 210 -6.91 7.82 3.14
N MET A 211 -8.14 7.73 2.61
CA MET A 211 -8.64 6.53 1.95
C MET A 211 -8.95 6.84 0.48
N ILE A 212 -8.48 5.97 -0.41
CA ILE A 212 -8.87 5.98 -1.83
C ILE A 212 -9.67 4.71 -2.08
N ILE A 213 -10.90 4.90 -2.57
CA ILE A 213 -11.92 3.85 -2.67
C ILE A 213 -12.41 3.80 -4.12
N GLY A 214 -12.41 2.62 -4.74
CA GLY A 214 -13.02 2.37 -6.05
C GLY A 214 -14.48 1.93 -5.88
N ARG A 215 -15.39 2.53 -6.62
CA ARG A 215 -16.82 2.16 -6.58
C ARG A 215 -17.04 0.72 -7.05
N TYR A 216 -16.26 0.29 -8.04
CA TYR A 216 -16.35 -1.04 -8.64
C TYR A 216 -15.17 -1.94 -8.25
N ASP A 217 -14.63 -1.72 -7.04
CA ASP A 217 -13.56 -2.57 -6.51
C ASP A 217 -14.07 -4.01 -6.28
N PRO A 218 -13.57 -5.00 -7.03
CA PRO A 218 -14.05 -6.38 -6.92
C PRO A 218 -13.49 -7.13 -5.71
N VAL A 219 -12.53 -6.54 -5.00
CA VAL A 219 -11.86 -7.15 -3.84
C VAL A 219 -12.41 -6.61 -2.53
N LEU A 220 -12.66 -5.31 -2.47
CA LEU A 220 -13.10 -4.61 -1.27
C LEU A 220 -14.36 -3.77 -1.59
N PRO A 221 -15.54 -4.26 -1.20
CA PRO A 221 -16.79 -3.55 -1.43
C PRO A 221 -16.75 -2.12 -0.88
N MET A 222 -17.14 -1.15 -1.73
CA MET A 222 -17.12 0.27 -1.40
C MET A 222 -17.79 0.59 -0.05
N GLN A 223 -18.94 -0.03 0.23
CA GLN A 223 -19.69 0.24 1.46
C GLN A 223 -18.90 -0.12 2.72
N ILE A 224 -18.15 -1.23 2.69
CA ILE A 224 -17.29 -1.63 3.82
C ILE A 224 -16.22 -0.57 4.08
N LEU A 225 -15.62 -0.02 3.02
CA LEU A 225 -14.58 1.00 3.14
C LEU A 225 -15.14 2.36 3.57
N LEU A 226 -16.35 2.71 3.14
CA LEU A 226 -17.04 3.92 3.61
C LEU A 226 -17.39 3.81 5.10
N ASN A 227 -17.96 2.69 5.54
CA ASN A 227 -18.22 2.44 6.97
C ASN A 227 -16.93 2.50 7.80
N GLN A 228 -15.85 1.90 7.29
CA GLN A 228 -14.53 1.98 7.93
C GLN A 228 -14.03 3.42 8.05
N SER A 229 -14.35 4.30 7.11
CA SER A 229 -13.90 5.69 7.16
C SER A 229 -14.52 6.49 8.31
N GLU A 230 -15.64 6.03 8.87
CA GLU A 230 -16.33 6.75 9.96
C GLU A 230 -15.55 6.74 11.28
N ILE A 231 -14.68 5.75 11.49
CA ILE A 231 -13.83 5.70 12.70
C ILE A 231 -12.59 6.62 12.63
N ILE A 232 -12.35 7.31 11.51
CA ILE A 232 -11.17 8.16 11.32
C ILE A 232 -11.51 9.59 11.74
N GLN A 233 -10.77 10.14 12.70
CA GLN A 233 -10.96 11.51 13.19
C GLN A 233 -10.54 12.56 12.15
N SER A 234 -9.33 12.45 11.59
CA SER A 234 -8.81 13.36 10.55
C SER A 234 -8.76 12.65 9.20
N LYS A 235 -9.88 12.65 8.48
CA LYS A 235 -10.06 11.88 7.26
C LYS A 235 -10.00 12.68 5.97
N TYR A 236 -9.40 12.07 4.95
CA TYR A 236 -9.44 12.49 3.56
C TYR A 236 -9.96 11.31 2.73
N ILE A 237 -11.05 11.51 2.00
CA ILE A 237 -11.64 10.43 1.20
C ILE A 237 -11.63 10.85 -0.26
N LEU A 238 -11.18 9.94 -1.12
CA LEU A 238 -11.33 9.99 -2.57
C LEU A 238 -12.13 8.78 -3.01
N LEU A 239 -13.37 9.01 -3.46
CA LEU A 239 -14.16 8.00 -4.15
C LEU A 239 -13.91 8.11 -5.66
N LEU A 240 -13.49 7.02 -6.26
CA LEU A 240 -13.30 6.87 -7.70
C LEU A 240 -14.53 6.19 -8.30
N ASP A 241 -15.39 6.97 -8.95
CA ASP A 241 -16.74 6.55 -9.34
C ASP A 241 -16.80 5.51 -10.45
N LYS A 242 -15.73 5.31 -11.21
CA LYS A 242 -15.68 4.40 -12.37
C LYS A 242 -14.58 3.35 -12.28
N ASP A 243 -13.84 3.32 -11.18
CA ASP A 243 -12.61 2.54 -11.08
C ASP A 243 -12.77 1.34 -10.14
N GLY A 244 -11.94 0.31 -10.36
CA GLY A 244 -11.84 -0.90 -9.57
C GLY A 244 -10.78 -0.81 -8.48
N HIS A 245 -10.01 -1.88 -8.32
CA HIS A 245 -8.95 -2.02 -7.31
C HIS A 245 -7.61 -1.40 -7.73
N MET A 246 -7.47 -0.99 -9.00
CA MET A 246 -6.23 -0.47 -9.57
C MET A 246 -6.32 1.02 -9.93
N GLY A 247 -7.02 1.81 -9.10
CA GLY A 247 -7.32 3.22 -9.37
C GLY A 247 -6.13 4.08 -9.76
N PHE A 248 -4.91 3.80 -9.28
CA PHE A 248 -3.70 4.52 -9.69
C PHE A 248 -3.25 4.21 -11.13
N LEU A 249 -3.76 3.13 -11.73
CA LEU A 249 -3.60 2.79 -13.15
C LEU A 249 -4.84 3.19 -13.97
N GLU A 250 -6.03 2.99 -13.41
CA GLU A 250 -7.30 3.28 -14.08
C GLU A 250 -7.55 4.79 -14.19
N ASN A 251 -7.16 5.56 -13.15
CA ASN A 251 -7.37 7.02 -13.09
C ASN A 251 -6.19 7.74 -12.39
N PRO A 252 -4.96 7.67 -12.98
CA PRO A 252 -3.76 8.22 -12.35
C PRO A 252 -3.86 9.71 -12.04
N ASN A 253 -4.51 10.49 -12.91
CA ASN A 253 -4.59 11.95 -12.74
C ASN A 253 -5.40 12.35 -11.50
N ALA A 254 -6.55 11.74 -11.26
CA ALA A 254 -7.34 11.97 -10.05
C ALA A 254 -6.55 11.56 -8.80
N CYS A 255 -5.95 10.38 -8.81
CA CYS A 255 -5.16 9.88 -7.69
C CYS A 255 -3.99 10.80 -7.37
N ILE A 256 -3.17 11.19 -8.35
CA ILE A 256 -2.02 12.07 -8.17
C ILE A 256 -2.45 13.45 -7.64
N LYS A 257 -3.54 14.02 -8.16
CA LYS A 257 -4.08 15.32 -7.71
C LYS A 257 -4.43 15.27 -6.22
N HIS A 258 -5.16 14.27 -5.80
CA HIS A 258 -5.62 14.15 -4.42
C HIS A 258 -4.51 13.73 -3.46
N LEU A 259 -3.60 12.85 -3.85
CA LEU A 259 -2.39 12.53 -3.09
C LEU A 259 -1.54 13.79 -2.83
N LYS A 260 -1.29 14.63 -3.85
CA LYS A 260 -0.57 15.90 -3.65
C LYS A 260 -1.25 16.82 -2.63
N ARG A 261 -2.59 16.92 -2.67
CA ARG A 261 -3.38 17.72 -1.71
C ARG A 261 -3.22 17.17 -0.29
N PHE A 262 -3.38 15.86 -0.14
CA PHE A 262 -3.22 15.16 1.14
C PHE A 262 -1.82 15.34 1.71
N PHE A 263 -0.75 15.12 0.93
CA PHE A 263 0.61 15.28 1.41
C PHE A 263 0.91 16.69 1.88
N ARG A 264 0.46 17.70 1.14
CA ARG A 264 0.63 19.11 1.53
C ARG A 264 -0.07 19.43 2.85
N ALA A 265 -1.26 18.88 3.06
CA ALA A 265 -2.01 19.07 4.30
C ALA A 265 -1.36 18.37 5.50
N SER A 266 -0.97 17.09 5.34
CA SER A 266 -0.35 16.27 6.40
C SER A 266 1.02 16.78 6.86
N LEU A 267 1.68 17.55 6.01
CA LEU A 267 3.03 18.07 6.27
C LEU A 267 3.04 19.49 6.82
N LYS A 268 1.88 20.14 6.96
CA LYS A 268 1.76 21.40 7.70
C LYS A 268 1.95 21.14 9.19
N PRO A 269 2.53 22.08 9.96
CA PRO A 269 2.52 21.98 11.41
C PRO A 269 1.06 21.83 11.88
N GLN A 270 0.73 20.75 12.56
CA GLN A 270 -0.55 20.68 13.26
C GLN A 270 -0.49 21.74 14.38
N ARG A 271 -1.45 22.66 14.40
CA ARG A 271 -1.68 23.50 15.58
C ARG A 271 -2.02 22.52 16.72
N LYS A 272 -1.17 22.45 17.75
CA LYS A 272 -1.56 21.76 19.00
C LYS A 272 -2.92 22.34 19.38
N PRO A 273 -3.90 21.50 19.77
CA PRO A 273 -5.10 22.03 20.41
C PRO A 273 -4.61 22.93 21.54
N MET A 274 -5.06 24.19 21.55
CA MET A 274 -4.80 25.09 22.66
C MET A 274 -5.38 24.44 23.90
N ASN A 275 -4.54 24.09 24.88
CA ASN A 275 -5.00 23.62 26.19
C ASN A 275 -5.81 24.75 26.80
N ILE A 276 -7.13 24.70 26.70
CA ILE A 276 -8.07 25.68 27.25
C ILE A 276 -8.07 25.63 28.81
N PHE A 277 -7.37 24.66 29.39
CA PHE A 277 -7.28 24.45 30.85
C PHE A 277 -5.99 25.00 31.52
N ALA A 278 -5.24 25.88 30.87
CA ALA A 278 -3.99 26.42 31.41
C ALA A 278 -4.17 27.80 32.10
N ASN A 279 -5.40 28.24 32.42
CA ASN A 279 -5.64 29.45 33.19
C ASN A 279 -6.75 29.24 34.21
N GLU A 280 -6.49 28.45 35.23
CA GLU A 280 -7.13 28.56 36.55
C GLU A 280 -6.20 27.89 37.58
N MET A 281 -5.20 28.63 38.05
CA MET A 281 -4.63 28.61 39.41
C MET A 281 -3.89 29.92 39.63
#